data_358e85f3eb9aebe936120131fe988c4a
#
_entry.id   358e85f3eb9aebe936120131fe988c4a
#
_cell.length_a   1.000
_cell.length_b   1.000
_cell.length_c   1.000
_cell.angle_alpha   90.00
_cell.angle_beta   90.00
_cell.angle_gamma   90.00
#
_symmetry.space_group_name_H-M   'P 1'
#
loop_
_entity.id
_entity.type
_entity.pdbx_description
1 polymer ?
#
loop_
_entity_poly.entity_id
_entity_poly.type
_entity_poly.pdbx_seq_one_letter_code
_entity_poly.pdbx_strand_id
1 'polypeptide(L)'
;MQEILDKYAMNPTEYLLPIIISNGVADRVAYLRAGNHINYQLKKIAVMVGVTVPLTMYCARHSWASVARAKGVPVSIISEGMGHDSEATTRIYLEALDTSSVDKANDKILRSL
;
A
#
# COMPACT_ATOMS: atom_id res chain seq x y z
N MET A 1 12.58 -7.65 -6.02
CA MET A 1 11.24 -7.98 -6.57
C MET A 1 11.30 -9.22 -7.45
N GLN A 2 12.18 -9.26 -8.46
CA GLN A 2 12.30 -10.41 -9.38
C GLN A 2 12.56 -11.74 -8.65
N GLU A 3 13.47 -11.76 -7.68
CA GLU A 3 13.77 -12.96 -6.87
C GLU A 3 12.52 -13.55 -6.18
N ILE A 4 11.59 -12.70 -5.74
CA ILE A 4 10.34 -13.16 -5.13
C ILE A 4 9.45 -13.81 -6.19
N LEU A 5 9.34 -13.18 -7.36
CA LEU A 5 8.55 -13.71 -8.47
C LEU A 5 9.10 -15.05 -8.94
N ASP A 6 10.41 -15.15 -9.09
CA ASP A 6 11.10 -16.38 -9.52
C ASP A 6 10.89 -17.52 -8.52
N LYS A 7 10.92 -17.19 -7.21
CA LYS A 7 10.63 -18.16 -6.13
C LYS A 7 9.26 -18.81 -6.26
N TYR A 8 8.27 -18.07 -6.76
CA TYR A 8 6.88 -18.51 -6.88
C TYR A 8 6.44 -18.76 -8.33
N ALA A 9 7.37 -18.77 -9.29
CA ALA A 9 7.08 -18.97 -10.71
C ALA A 9 6.35 -20.30 -11.03
N MET A 10 6.55 -21.33 -10.19
CA MET A 10 5.88 -22.64 -10.30
C MET A 10 4.57 -22.73 -9.49
N ASN A 11 4.00 -21.59 -9.08
CA ASN A 11 2.73 -21.57 -8.38
C ASN A 11 1.61 -22.17 -9.27
N PRO A 12 0.88 -23.20 -8.81
CA PRO A 12 -0.16 -23.86 -9.62
C PRO A 12 -1.47 -23.08 -9.70
N THR A 13 -1.56 -21.89 -9.10
CA THR A 13 -2.76 -21.04 -9.10
C THR A 13 -2.68 -19.98 -10.20
N GLU A 14 -3.82 -19.39 -10.55
CA GLU A 14 -3.91 -18.26 -11.49
C GLU A 14 -3.33 -16.96 -10.92
N TYR A 15 -2.99 -16.94 -9.62
CA TYR A 15 -2.45 -15.78 -8.92
C TYR A 15 -0.92 -15.79 -8.94
N LEU A 16 -0.34 -14.60 -8.94
CA LEU A 16 1.12 -14.43 -8.94
C LEU A 16 1.80 -15.05 -7.70
N LEU A 17 1.15 -15.00 -6.55
CA LEU A 17 1.63 -15.56 -5.30
C LEU A 17 0.64 -16.60 -4.76
N PRO A 18 1.10 -17.67 -4.09
CA PRO A 18 0.24 -18.74 -3.57
C PRO A 18 -0.47 -18.35 -2.27
N ILE A 19 -1.06 -17.16 -2.23
CA ILE A 19 -1.79 -16.65 -1.07
C ILE A 19 -3.24 -17.11 -1.10
N ILE A 20 -3.81 -17.22 -2.31
CA ILE A 20 -5.15 -17.73 -2.54
C ILE A 20 -5.02 -19.14 -3.10
N ILE A 21 -5.43 -20.12 -2.30
CA ILE A 21 -5.46 -21.51 -2.71
C ILE A 21 -6.93 -21.90 -2.81
N SER A 22 -7.38 -22.21 -4.02
CA SER A 22 -8.74 -22.69 -4.28
C SER A 22 -8.92 -24.09 -3.70
N ASN A 23 -9.43 -24.17 -2.49
CA ASN A 23 -9.72 -25.43 -1.77
C ASN A 23 -11.22 -25.58 -1.49
N GLY A 24 -12.07 -25.14 -2.42
CA GLY A 24 -13.54 -25.18 -2.29
C GLY A 24 -14.14 -23.98 -1.56
N VAL A 25 -13.31 -23.01 -1.16
CA VAL A 25 -13.76 -21.73 -0.59
C VAL A 25 -13.78 -20.70 -1.72
N ALA A 26 -14.83 -19.87 -1.79
CA ALA A 26 -14.89 -18.77 -2.77
C ALA A 26 -13.64 -17.86 -2.64
N ASP A 27 -12.99 -17.54 -3.74
CA ASP A 27 -11.73 -16.79 -3.82
C ASP A 27 -11.78 -15.47 -3.03
N ARG A 28 -12.92 -14.77 -3.06
CA ARG A 28 -13.12 -13.55 -2.26
C ARG A 28 -12.97 -13.80 -0.76
N VAL A 29 -13.48 -14.92 -0.25
CA VAL A 29 -13.38 -15.26 1.18
C VAL A 29 -11.96 -15.63 1.54
N ALA A 30 -11.27 -16.40 0.67
CA ALA A 30 -9.87 -16.74 0.83
C ALA A 30 -8.99 -15.48 0.83
N TYR A 31 -9.22 -14.55 -0.09
CA TYR A 31 -8.55 -13.25 -0.15
C TYR A 31 -8.72 -12.43 1.12
N LEU A 32 -9.96 -12.30 1.62
CA LEU A 32 -10.23 -11.53 2.84
C LEU A 32 -9.56 -12.16 4.08
N ARG A 33 -9.59 -13.49 4.18
CA ARG A 33 -8.92 -14.22 5.28
C ARG A 33 -7.40 -14.01 5.22
N ALA A 34 -6.81 -14.14 4.04
CA ALA A 34 -5.38 -13.92 3.84
C ALA A 34 -4.98 -12.48 4.19
N GLY A 35 -5.73 -11.48 3.72
CA GLY A 35 -5.49 -10.08 4.04
C GLY A 35 -5.56 -9.77 5.54
N ASN A 36 -6.56 -10.31 6.23
CA ASN A 36 -6.69 -10.18 7.68
C ASN A 36 -5.52 -10.83 8.42
N HIS A 37 -5.10 -12.02 7.98
CA HIS A 37 -3.96 -12.72 8.57
C HIS A 37 -2.66 -11.93 8.38
N ILE A 38 -2.40 -11.41 7.18
CA ILE A 38 -1.22 -10.59 6.90
C ILE A 38 -1.22 -9.33 7.77
N ASN A 39 -2.34 -8.62 7.84
CA ASN A 39 -2.46 -7.43 8.68
C ASN A 39 -2.25 -7.73 10.17
N TYR A 40 -2.70 -8.89 10.64
CA TYR A 40 -2.43 -9.33 12.00
C TYR A 40 -0.93 -9.55 12.26
N GLN A 41 -0.22 -10.19 11.32
CA GLN A 41 1.22 -10.39 11.44
C GLN A 41 2.00 -9.06 11.34
N LEU A 42 1.57 -8.14 10.47
CA LEU A 42 2.18 -6.81 10.35
C LEU A 42 2.09 -6.02 11.66
N LYS A 43 0.98 -6.13 12.40
CA LYS A 43 0.85 -5.50 13.73
C LYS A 43 1.85 -6.07 14.74
N LYS A 44 2.10 -7.37 14.72
CA LYS A 44 3.14 -8.00 15.57
C LYS A 44 4.52 -7.51 15.21
N ILE A 45 4.84 -7.44 13.91
CA ILE A 45 6.12 -6.93 13.43
C ILE A 45 6.30 -5.46 13.86
N ALA A 46 5.26 -4.63 13.75
CA ALA A 46 5.30 -3.24 14.20
C ALA A 46 5.75 -3.12 15.66
N VAL A 47 5.16 -3.92 16.53
CA VAL A 47 5.53 -3.97 17.96
C VAL A 47 6.99 -4.41 18.14
N MET A 48 7.43 -5.45 17.44
CA MET A 48 8.80 -5.98 17.54
C MET A 48 9.87 -4.96 17.12
N VAL A 49 9.56 -4.08 16.16
CA VAL A 49 10.50 -3.08 15.64
C VAL A 49 10.26 -1.68 16.23
N GLY A 50 9.38 -1.55 17.24
CA GLY A 50 9.11 -0.30 17.93
C GLY A 50 8.34 0.74 17.13
N VAL A 51 7.62 0.33 16.09
CA VAL A 51 6.73 1.20 15.31
C VAL A 51 5.42 1.40 16.08
N THR A 52 5.10 2.64 16.43
CA THR A 52 3.94 2.98 17.28
C THR A 52 2.62 3.06 16.51
N VAL A 53 2.68 3.18 15.17
CA VAL A 53 1.50 3.22 14.30
C VAL A 53 1.14 1.82 13.79
N PRO A 54 -0.15 1.48 13.66
CA PRO A 54 -0.56 0.18 13.16
C PRO A 54 -0.09 -0.03 11.72
N LEU A 55 0.77 -1.00 11.46
CA LEU A 55 1.14 -1.39 10.11
C LEU A 55 0.05 -2.27 9.48
N THR A 56 -0.29 -1.95 8.25
CA THR A 56 -1.22 -2.72 7.41
C THR A 56 -0.68 -2.81 5.98
N MET A 57 -1.22 -3.73 5.18
CA MET A 57 -0.92 -3.78 3.74
C MET A 57 -1.21 -2.45 3.05
N TYR A 58 -2.19 -1.70 3.55
CA TYR A 58 -2.55 -0.39 3.00
C TYR A 58 -1.45 0.65 3.21
N CYS A 59 -0.71 0.56 4.33
CA CYS A 59 0.45 1.45 4.57
C CYS A 59 1.52 1.30 3.48
N ALA A 60 1.78 0.09 3.01
CA ALA A 60 2.73 -0.13 1.92
C ALA A 60 2.28 0.57 0.63
N ARG A 61 0.99 0.48 0.29
CA ARG A 61 0.40 1.14 -0.86
C ARG A 61 0.49 2.67 -0.76
N HIS A 62 0.14 3.24 0.41
CA HIS A 62 0.26 4.67 0.68
C HIS A 62 1.72 5.14 0.58
N SER A 63 2.63 4.42 1.22
CA SER A 63 4.06 4.77 1.21
C SER A 63 4.63 4.75 -0.20
N TRP A 64 4.30 3.73 -1.01
CA TRP A 64 4.74 3.66 -2.39
C TRP A 64 4.27 4.86 -3.20
N ALA A 65 2.98 5.21 -3.13
CA ALA A 65 2.40 6.34 -3.87
C ALA A 65 3.00 7.68 -3.42
N SER A 66 3.18 7.88 -2.11
CA SER A 66 3.77 9.10 -1.55
C SER A 66 5.24 9.27 -1.96
N VAL A 67 6.01 8.19 -1.90
CA VAL A 67 7.43 8.20 -2.34
C VAL A 67 7.54 8.44 -3.84
N ALA A 68 6.69 7.78 -4.66
CA ALA A 68 6.67 7.99 -6.10
C ALA A 68 6.38 9.46 -6.44
N ARG A 69 5.36 10.06 -5.79
CA ARG A 69 5.04 11.48 -5.94
C ARG A 69 6.20 12.38 -5.53
N ALA A 70 6.80 12.14 -4.37
CA ALA A 70 7.93 12.92 -3.85
C ALA A 70 9.16 12.86 -4.77
N LYS A 71 9.30 11.76 -5.53
CA LYS A 71 10.35 11.57 -6.54
C LYS A 71 9.98 12.14 -7.91
N GLY A 72 8.85 12.79 -8.06
CA GLY A 72 8.40 13.40 -9.31
C GLY A 72 7.91 12.41 -10.37
N VAL A 73 7.53 11.19 -9.97
CA VAL A 73 6.93 10.22 -10.90
C VAL A 73 5.61 10.79 -11.42
N PRO A 74 5.35 10.79 -12.74
CA PRO A 74 4.09 11.28 -13.31
C PRO A 74 2.87 10.59 -12.71
N VAL A 75 1.79 11.35 -12.49
CA VAL A 75 0.55 10.82 -11.88
C VAL A 75 -0.05 9.70 -12.74
N SER A 76 0.10 9.76 -14.06
CA SER A 76 -0.32 8.69 -14.97
C SER A 76 0.33 7.34 -14.63
N ILE A 77 1.64 7.35 -14.39
CA ILE A 77 2.40 6.15 -14.02
C ILE A 77 2.01 5.67 -12.62
N ILE A 78 1.80 6.60 -11.67
CA ILE A 78 1.31 6.25 -10.33
C ILE A 78 -0.09 5.62 -10.43
N SER A 79 -0.97 6.19 -11.25
CA SER A 79 -2.33 5.71 -11.48
C SER A 79 -2.35 4.28 -12.01
N GLU A 80 -1.53 4.02 -13.03
CA GLU A 80 -1.37 2.69 -13.61
C GLU A 80 -0.82 1.68 -12.58
N GLY A 81 0.24 2.03 -11.86
CA GLY A 81 0.84 1.19 -10.83
C GLY A 81 -0.09 0.93 -9.63
N MET A 82 -1.04 1.81 -9.38
CA MET A 82 -2.08 1.63 -8.35
C MET A 82 -3.31 0.89 -8.88
N GLY A 83 -3.44 0.67 -10.19
CA GLY A 83 -4.63 0.06 -10.81
C GLY A 83 -5.88 0.93 -10.65
N HIS A 84 -5.75 2.25 -10.71
CA HIS A 84 -6.90 3.15 -10.71
C HIS A 84 -7.44 3.34 -12.13
N ASP A 85 -8.75 3.40 -12.26
CA ASP A 85 -9.44 3.57 -13.56
C ASP A 85 -9.21 4.98 -14.15
N SER A 86 -8.80 5.96 -13.34
CA SER A 86 -8.53 7.31 -13.80
C SER A 86 -7.46 8.03 -12.98
N GLU A 87 -6.73 8.94 -13.63
CA GLU A 87 -5.80 9.84 -12.95
C GLU A 87 -6.48 10.77 -11.94
N ALA A 88 -7.74 11.14 -12.19
CA ALA A 88 -8.51 11.97 -11.25
C ALA A 88 -8.64 11.27 -9.88
N THR A 89 -8.93 9.97 -9.86
CA THR A 89 -8.95 9.17 -8.63
C THR A 89 -7.61 9.19 -7.93
N THR A 90 -6.51 9.10 -8.69
CA THR A 90 -5.15 9.13 -8.14
C THR A 90 -4.80 10.50 -7.58
N ARG A 91 -5.22 11.59 -8.22
CA ARG A 91 -4.99 12.96 -7.72
C ARG A 91 -5.68 13.18 -6.38
N ILE A 92 -6.96 12.85 -6.27
CA ILE A 92 -7.73 12.93 -5.02
C ILE A 92 -7.06 12.09 -3.92
N TYR A 93 -6.64 10.87 -4.27
CA TYR A 93 -5.95 9.98 -3.34
C TYR A 93 -4.63 10.58 -2.84
N LEU A 94 -3.79 11.13 -3.73
CA LEU A 94 -2.52 11.73 -3.39
C LEU A 94 -2.70 13.02 -2.58
N GLU A 95 -3.72 13.81 -2.86
CA GLU A 95 -4.07 15.01 -2.09
C GLU A 95 -4.47 14.64 -0.65
N ALA A 96 -5.26 13.59 -0.48
CA ALA A 96 -5.63 13.09 0.84
C ALA A 96 -4.41 12.58 1.67
N LEU A 97 -3.34 12.15 1.00
CA LEU A 97 -2.09 11.75 1.68
C LEU A 97 -1.18 12.93 2.05
N ASP A 98 -1.40 14.11 1.49
CA ASP A 98 -0.49 15.27 1.58
C ASP A 98 -0.89 16.27 2.68
N THR A 99 -1.67 15.85 3.67
CA THR A 99 -2.04 16.69 4.83
C THR A 99 -0.81 17.20 5.58
N SER A 100 0.32 16.48 5.53
CA SER A 100 1.55 16.89 6.19
C SER A 100 2.17 18.17 5.66
N SER A 101 1.95 18.52 4.39
CA SER A 101 2.48 19.74 3.77
C SER A 101 1.72 20.97 4.24
N VAL A 102 0.40 20.84 4.38
CA VAL A 102 -0.47 21.89 4.90
C VAL A 102 -0.17 22.13 6.37
N ASP A 103 -0.03 21.08 7.17
CA ASP A 103 0.29 21.17 8.59
C ASP A 103 1.65 21.85 8.83
N LYS A 104 2.69 21.48 8.04
CA LYS A 104 4.01 22.13 8.10
C LYS A 104 3.96 23.59 7.68
N ALA A 105 3.16 23.95 6.67
CA ALA A 105 2.97 25.32 6.24
C ALA A 105 2.28 26.14 7.32
N ASN A 106 1.21 25.60 7.94
CA ASN A 106 0.52 26.22 9.03
C ASN A 106 1.41 26.42 10.26
N ASP A 107 2.19 25.42 10.65
CA ASP A 107 3.17 25.53 11.74
C ASP A 107 4.19 26.66 11.48
N LYS A 108 4.67 26.77 10.24
CA LYS A 108 5.61 27.82 9.84
C LYS A 108 4.97 29.22 9.94
N ILE A 109 3.73 29.36 9.49
CA ILE A 109 2.97 30.62 9.57
C ILE A 109 2.74 31.00 11.02
N LEU A 110 2.27 30.08 11.85
CA LEU A 110 1.98 30.34 13.27
C LEU A 110 3.22 30.69 14.09
N ARG A 111 4.37 30.16 13.74
CA ARG A 111 5.65 30.50 14.39
C ARG A 111 6.25 31.83 13.92
N SER A 112 5.72 32.44 12.86
CA SER A 112 6.15 33.73 12.32
C SER A 112 5.29 34.91 12.80
N LEU A 113 4.22 34.64 13.53
CA LEU A 113 3.34 35.62 14.21
C LEU A 113 3.84 35.92 15.62
#